data_d0799fbc5ddaa542a0ec264cb575099e
#
_entry.id   d0799fbc5ddaa542a0ec264cb575099e
#
_cell.length_a   1.000
_cell.length_b   1.000
_cell.length_c   1.000
_cell.angle_alpha   90.00
_cell.angle_beta   90.00
_cell.angle_gamma   90.00
#
_symmetry.space_group_name_H-M   'P 1'
#
loop_
_entity.id
_entity.type
_entity.pdbx_description
1 polymer ?
#
loop_
_entity_poly.entity_id
_entity_poly.type
_entity_poly.pdbx_seq_one_letter_code
_entity_poly.pdbx_strand_id
1 'polypeptide(L)'
;DLAAKDLKKAVGLSRYEDNELEPDGLPNALGIPTSTLQGNIYYHLGLTYYIQKKYHKARYAYEKCLKLAENPDSYVAAANWLYVIYRHLGHDRRAGKLLITIKDDMKLIENHSYHTLLKLHQGKINPVHLEEEIMNGESLSNTTLAFGLGNYYFINGDEVKAQELFKNITKGNQWSAFGYIAAESRLK
;
A
#
# COMPACT_ATOMS: atom_id res chain seq x y z
N ASP A 1 -3.07 -16.20 -10.23
CA ASP A 1 -4.29 -15.91 -11.02
C ASP A 1 -5.60 -16.30 -10.33
N LEU A 2 -5.62 -17.28 -9.40
CA LEU A 2 -6.83 -17.69 -8.67
C LEU A 2 -7.37 -16.54 -7.80
N ALA A 3 -6.51 -15.90 -6.99
CA ALA A 3 -6.91 -14.77 -6.15
C ALA A 3 -7.60 -13.65 -6.95
N ALA A 4 -7.05 -13.28 -8.12
CA ALA A 4 -7.69 -12.27 -8.98
C ALA A 4 -9.06 -12.71 -9.50
N LYS A 5 -9.26 -14.01 -9.77
CA LYS A 5 -10.54 -14.57 -10.20
C LYS A 5 -11.57 -14.49 -9.08
N ASP A 6 -11.19 -14.90 -7.87
CA ASP A 6 -12.09 -14.94 -6.72
C ASP A 6 -12.45 -13.52 -6.26
N LEU A 7 -11.47 -12.61 -6.20
CA LEU A 7 -11.73 -11.21 -5.86
C LEU A 7 -12.61 -10.49 -6.90
N LYS A 8 -12.47 -10.80 -8.19
CA LYS A 8 -13.40 -10.30 -9.22
C LYS A 8 -14.82 -10.83 -9.03
N LYS A 9 -14.96 -12.10 -8.64
CA LYS A 9 -16.27 -12.68 -8.29
C LYS A 9 -16.85 -11.96 -7.07
N ALA A 10 -16.02 -11.70 -6.04
CA ALA A 10 -16.44 -10.94 -4.86
C ALA A 10 -16.90 -9.52 -5.21
N VAL A 11 -16.18 -8.80 -6.10
CA VAL A 11 -16.64 -7.50 -6.63
C VAL A 11 -18.04 -7.60 -7.27
N GLY A 12 -18.30 -8.67 -8.03
CA GLY A 12 -19.59 -8.88 -8.69
C GLY A 12 -20.71 -9.14 -7.68
N LEU A 13 -20.46 -9.92 -6.64
CA LEU A 13 -21.41 -10.28 -5.60
C LEU A 13 -21.73 -9.11 -4.67
N SER A 14 -20.70 -8.34 -4.26
CA SER A 14 -20.89 -7.21 -3.35
C SER A 14 -21.38 -5.93 -4.02
N ARG A 15 -21.56 -5.93 -5.33
CA ARG A 15 -21.82 -4.70 -6.13
C ARG A 15 -23.08 -3.94 -5.71
N TYR A 16 -24.09 -4.64 -5.22
CA TYR A 16 -25.39 -4.08 -4.86
C TYR A 16 -25.66 -4.16 -3.35
N GLU A 17 -24.68 -4.66 -2.59
CA GLU A 17 -24.74 -4.73 -1.13
C GLU A 17 -24.26 -3.39 -0.53
N ASP A 18 -24.72 -3.12 0.68
CA ASP A 18 -24.22 -1.99 1.45
C ASP A 18 -22.71 -2.17 1.75
N ASN A 19 -21.97 -1.08 1.80
CA ASN A 19 -20.54 -1.10 2.08
C ASN A 19 -20.31 -1.14 3.60
N GLU A 20 -20.63 -2.28 4.21
CA GLU A 20 -20.56 -2.46 5.66
C GLU A 20 -19.11 -2.45 6.18
N LEU A 21 -18.95 -1.97 7.43
CA LEU A 21 -17.70 -2.13 8.17
C LEU A 21 -17.40 -3.61 8.38
N GLU A 22 -16.19 -4.02 8.08
CA GLU A 22 -15.73 -5.39 8.21
C GLU A 22 -14.88 -5.54 9.48
N PRO A 23 -15.19 -6.53 10.36
CA PRO A 23 -14.34 -6.80 11.51
C PRO A 23 -12.93 -7.19 11.06
N ASP A 24 -11.91 -6.58 11.63
CA ASP A 24 -10.53 -6.91 11.32
C ASP A 24 -10.15 -8.29 11.86
N GLY A 25 -9.48 -9.09 11.05
CA GLY A 25 -8.95 -10.39 11.46
C GLY A 25 -7.86 -10.29 12.53
N LEU A 26 -7.15 -9.16 12.56
CA LEU A 26 -6.21 -8.74 13.61
C LEU A 26 -6.62 -7.33 14.06
N PRO A 27 -7.46 -7.22 15.10
CA PRO A 27 -7.93 -5.92 15.59
C PRO A 27 -6.76 -5.03 16.01
N ASN A 28 -6.83 -3.74 15.67
CA ASN A 28 -5.89 -2.75 16.20
C ASN A 28 -6.09 -2.55 17.71
N ALA A 29 -5.17 -1.83 18.35
CA ALA A 29 -5.18 -1.63 19.81
C ALA A 29 -6.47 -0.99 20.36
N LEU A 30 -7.23 -0.29 19.52
CA LEU A 30 -8.49 0.35 19.88
C LEU A 30 -9.72 -0.53 19.60
N GLY A 31 -9.55 -1.64 18.87
CA GLY A 31 -10.66 -2.50 18.42
C GLY A 31 -11.63 -1.83 17.47
N ILE A 32 -11.21 -0.76 16.78
CA ILE A 32 -12.05 0.01 15.86
C ILE A 32 -11.76 -0.44 14.43
N PRO A 33 -12.70 -1.07 13.70
CA PRO A 33 -12.51 -1.44 12.31
C PRO A 33 -12.26 -0.22 11.43
N THR A 34 -11.24 -0.30 10.56
CA THR A 34 -10.84 0.79 9.66
C THR A 34 -11.19 0.52 8.22
N SER A 35 -11.69 -0.66 7.89
CA SER A 35 -11.99 -1.09 6.53
C SER A 35 -13.45 -1.50 6.35
N THR A 36 -13.90 -1.47 5.10
CA THR A 36 -15.22 -1.92 4.68
C THR A 36 -15.09 -3.13 3.76
N LEU A 37 -16.15 -3.94 3.65
CA LEU A 37 -16.17 -5.13 2.80
C LEU A 37 -15.74 -4.80 1.35
N GLN A 38 -16.38 -3.84 0.72
CA GLN A 38 -16.05 -3.48 -0.66
C GLN A 38 -14.66 -2.84 -0.77
N GLY A 39 -14.28 -2.01 0.21
CA GLY A 39 -12.94 -1.43 0.32
C GLY A 39 -11.86 -2.50 0.34
N ASN A 40 -12.01 -3.51 1.19
CA ASN A 40 -11.11 -4.65 1.30
C ASN A 40 -11.02 -5.48 0.01
N ILE A 41 -12.15 -5.77 -0.62
CA ILE A 41 -12.17 -6.51 -1.90
C ILE A 41 -11.35 -5.76 -2.95
N TYR A 42 -11.56 -4.45 -3.13
CA TYR A 42 -10.80 -3.67 -4.11
C TYR A 42 -9.33 -3.48 -3.71
N TYR A 43 -9.02 -3.36 -2.42
CA TYR A 43 -7.66 -3.27 -1.92
C TYR A 43 -6.85 -4.53 -2.30
N HIS A 44 -7.37 -5.71 -1.98
CA HIS A 44 -6.72 -6.98 -2.27
C HIS A 44 -6.67 -7.29 -3.78
N LEU A 45 -7.69 -6.89 -4.53
CA LEU A 45 -7.69 -7.00 -5.98
C LEU A 45 -6.60 -6.12 -6.62
N GLY A 46 -6.46 -4.89 -6.12
CA GLY A 46 -5.41 -3.96 -6.53
C GLY A 46 -4.02 -4.51 -6.25
N LEU A 47 -3.80 -5.03 -5.04
CA LEU A 47 -2.54 -5.67 -4.65
C LEU A 47 -2.22 -6.90 -5.52
N THR A 48 -3.21 -7.76 -5.75
CA THR A 48 -3.06 -8.92 -6.62
C THR A 48 -2.60 -8.53 -8.03
N TYR A 49 -3.19 -7.48 -8.59
CA TYR A 49 -2.77 -6.97 -9.90
C TYR A 49 -1.41 -6.28 -9.87
N TYR A 50 -1.07 -5.58 -8.78
CA TYR A 50 0.24 -4.95 -8.61
C TYR A 50 1.36 -6.01 -8.63
N ILE A 51 1.21 -7.08 -7.84
CA ILE A 51 2.15 -8.21 -7.77
C ILE A 51 2.32 -8.89 -9.15
N GLN A 52 1.25 -8.95 -9.94
CA GLN A 52 1.28 -9.47 -11.32
C GLN A 52 1.83 -8.46 -12.34
N LYS A 53 2.30 -7.29 -11.92
CA LYS A 53 2.77 -6.19 -12.77
C LYS A 53 1.69 -5.68 -13.76
N LYS A 54 0.40 -5.95 -13.49
CA LYS A 54 -0.77 -5.50 -14.26
C LYS A 54 -1.23 -4.11 -13.78
N TYR A 55 -0.33 -3.13 -13.87
CA TYR A 55 -0.50 -1.81 -13.24
C TYR A 55 -1.76 -1.04 -13.67
N HIS A 56 -2.21 -1.15 -14.92
CA HIS A 56 -3.48 -0.52 -15.35
C HIS A 56 -4.70 -1.09 -14.61
N LYS A 57 -4.72 -2.42 -14.35
CA LYS A 57 -5.79 -3.05 -13.59
C LYS A 57 -5.67 -2.72 -12.10
N ALA A 58 -4.46 -2.72 -11.56
CA ALA A 58 -4.19 -2.29 -10.19
C ALA A 58 -4.65 -0.85 -9.94
N ARG A 59 -4.33 0.07 -10.87
CA ARG A 59 -4.81 1.45 -10.82
C ARG A 59 -6.33 1.52 -10.69
N TYR A 60 -7.06 0.83 -11.56
CA TYR A 60 -8.53 0.85 -11.53
C TYR A 60 -9.07 0.36 -10.16
N ALA A 61 -8.51 -0.73 -9.63
CA ALA A 61 -8.93 -1.28 -8.35
C ALA A 61 -8.64 -0.28 -7.21
N TYR A 62 -7.45 0.32 -7.16
CA TYR A 62 -7.12 1.30 -6.11
C TYR A 62 -7.84 2.64 -6.27
N GLU A 63 -8.17 3.09 -7.49
CA GLU A 63 -9.05 4.25 -7.70
C GLU A 63 -10.46 3.99 -7.13
N LYS A 64 -10.96 2.75 -7.20
CA LYS A 64 -12.22 2.34 -6.56
C LYS A 64 -12.09 2.25 -5.05
N CYS A 65 -11.03 1.58 -4.56
CA CYS A 65 -10.72 1.49 -3.14
C CYS A 65 -10.66 2.88 -2.48
N LEU A 66 -9.96 3.83 -3.10
CA LEU A 66 -9.83 5.19 -2.60
C LEU A 66 -11.18 5.93 -2.52
N LYS A 67 -12.09 5.67 -3.47
CA LYS A 67 -13.45 6.25 -3.45
C LYS A 67 -14.34 5.69 -2.34
N LEU A 68 -14.06 4.47 -1.91
CA LEU A 68 -14.78 3.76 -0.84
C LEU A 68 -14.17 4.01 0.53
N ALA A 69 -13.04 4.74 0.60
CA ALA A 69 -12.38 5.03 1.87
C ALA A 69 -13.22 6.04 2.68
N GLU A 70 -13.69 5.62 3.86
CA GLU A 70 -14.57 6.39 4.75
C GLU A 70 -13.82 7.04 5.92
N ASN A 71 -12.55 6.69 6.10
CA ASN A 71 -11.71 7.21 7.17
C ASN A 71 -10.26 7.43 6.69
N PRO A 72 -9.44 8.17 7.47
CA PRO A 72 -8.06 8.45 7.10
C PRO A 72 -7.19 7.19 6.92
N ASP A 73 -7.41 6.13 7.69
CA ASP A 73 -6.63 4.89 7.62
C ASP A 73 -6.80 4.17 6.29
N SER A 74 -8.04 3.89 5.89
CA SER A 74 -8.35 3.30 4.59
C SER A 74 -7.90 4.19 3.43
N TYR A 75 -8.00 5.53 3.62
CA TYR A 75 -7.57 6.50 2.61
C TYR A 75 -6.06 6.45 2.37
N VAL A 76 -5.22 6.54 3.42
CA VAL A 76 -3.76 6.55 3.24
C VAL A 76 -3.23 5.21 2.72
N ALA A 77 -3.84 4.08 3.13
CA ALA A 77 -3.49 2.77 2.63
C ALA A 77 -3.71 2.66 1.12
N ALA A 78 -4.91 3.04 0.64
CA ALA A 78 -5.23 3.04 -0.79
C ALA A 78 -4.39 4.08 -1.57
N ALA A 79 -4.20 5.28 -1.01
CA ALA A 79 -3.45 6.36 -1.63
C ALA A 79 -1.98 6.00 -1.85
N ASN A 80 -1.33 5.32 -0.89
CA ASN A 80 0.06 4.92 -1.04
C ASN A 80 0.27 3.98 -2.23
N TRP A 81 -0.53 2.93 -2.34
CA TRP A 81 -0.45 2.01 -3.48
C TRP A 81 -0.77 2.70 -4.80
N LEU A 82 -1.81 3.54 -4.82
CA LEU A 82 -2.23 4.25 -6.02
C LEU A 82 -1.15 5.25 -6.49
N TYR A 83 -0.48 5.94 -5.56
CA TYR A 83 0.64 6.82 -5.87
C TYR A 83 1.78 6.07 -6.57
N VAL A 84 2.23 4.96 -5.99
CA VAL A 84 3.29 4.12 -6.58
C VAL A 84 2.88 3.62 -7.96
N ILE A 85 1.64 3.19 -8.13
CA ILE A 85 1.10 2.73 -9.42
C ILE A 85 1.06 3.87 -10.45
N TYR A 86 0.64 5.06 -10.06
CA TYR A 86 0.68 6.22 -10.97
C TYR A 86 2.09 6.51 -11.46
N ARG A 87 3.09 6.44 -10.56
CA ARG A 87 4.50 6.64 -10.93
C ARG A 87 5.01 5.53 -11.86
N HIS A 88 4.66 4.27 -11.64
CA HIS A 88 4.97 3.18 -12.57
C HIS A 88 4.35 3.35 -13.97
N LEU A 89 3.22 4.03 -14.05
CA LEU A 89 2.52 4.29 -15.32
C LEU A 89 2.92 5.63 -15.97
N GLY A 90 3.84 6.39 -15.39
CA GLY A 90 4.23 7.73 -15.86
C GLY A 90 3.13 8.78 -15.68
N HIS A 91 2.16 8.54 -14.80
CA HIS A 91 1.04 9.45 -14.52
C HIS A 91 1.40 10.49 -13.44
N ASP A 92 2.55 11.17 -13.57
CA ASP A 92 3.12 12.05 -12.55
C ASP A 92 2.19 13.18 -12.11
N ARG A 93 1.42 13.75 -13.05
CA ARG A 93 0.43 14.78 -12.71
C ARG A 93 -0.67 14.25 -11.77
N ARG A 94 -1.10 12.99 -11.95
CA ARG A 94 -2.10 12.36 -11.07
C ARG A 94 -1.49 12.01 -9.72
N ALA A 95 -0.26 11.49 -9.72
CA ALA A 95 0.49 11.21 -8.51
C ALA A 95 0.65 12.48 -7.65
N GLY A 96 1.08 13.60 -8.25
CA GLY A 96 1.21 14.88 -7.56
C GLY A 96 -0.11 15.40 -6.99
N LYS A 97 -1.23 15.30 -7.75
CA LYS A 97 -2.54 15.69 -7.25
C LYS A 97 -2.97 14.86 -6.05
N LEU A 98 -2.68 13.56 -6.05
CA LEU A 98 -2.98 12.68 -4.93
C LEU A 98 -2.19 13.07 -3.68
N LEU A 99 -0.89 13.39 -3.81
CA LEU A 99 -0.08 13.82 -2.66
C LEU A 99 -0.60 15.10 -1.99
N ILE A 100 -1.19 16.04 -2.74
CA ILE A 100 -1.75 17.28 -2.18
C ILE A 100 -2.89 17.00 -1.19
N THR A 101 -3.58 15.87 -1.33
CA THR A 101 -4.69 15.49 -0.43
C THR A 101 -4.20 14.96 0.92
N ILE A 102 -2.93 14.58 1.04
CA ILE A 102 -2.36 14.02 2.26
C ILE A 102 -1.94 15.16 3.20
N LYS A 103 -2.59 15.23 4.35
CA LYS A 103 -2.34 16.24 5.38
C LYS A 103 -1.51 15.67 6.53
N ASP A 104 -0.75 16.52 7.20
CA ASP A 104 0.12 16.11 8.31
C ASP A 104 -0.67 15.73 9.57
N ASP A 105 -1.84 16.32 9.75
CA ASP A 105 -2.72 16.20 10.92
C ASP A 105 -3.82 15.14 10.78
N MET A 106 -3.71 14.24 9.78
CA MET A 106 -4.65 13.12 9.62
C MET A 106 -4.70 12.26 10.88
N LYS A 107 -5.91 12.00 11.39
CA LYS A 107 -6.11 11.17 12.58
C LYS A 107 -6.15 9.71 12.20
N LEU A 108 -5.02 9.04 12.41
CA LEU A 108 -4.83 7.63 12.08
C LEU A 108 -4.91 6.76 13.33
N ILE A 109 -5.43 5.56 13.17
CA ILE A 109 -5.52 4.52 14.20
C ILE A 109 -4.38 3.51 14.05
N GLU A 110 -4.10 3.06 12.82
CA GLU A 110 -3.15 1.97 12.56
C GLU A 110 -2.26 2.17 11.32
N ASN A 111 -2.72 2.84 10.28
CA ASN A 111 -2.03 2.92 8.98
C ASN A 111 -0.94 4.02 8.92
N HIS A 112 -0.23 4.23 10.03
CA HIS A 112 0.85 5.23 10.15
C HIS A 112 1.98 5.00 9.14
N SER A 113 2.34 3.75 8.86
CA SER A 113 3.41 3.43 7.88
C SER A 113 3.09 3.96 6.48
N TYR A 114 1.86 3.81 6.02
CA TYR A 114 1.45 4.35 4.71
C TYR A 114 1.46 5.88 4.69
N HIS A 115 1.06 6.53 5.77
CA HIS A 115 1.13 7.98 5.90
C HIS A 115 2.59 8.47 5.87
N THR A 116 3.49 7.79 6.59
CA THR A 116 4.93 8.06 6.58
C THR A 116 5.49 7.97 5.16
N LEU A 117 5.16 6.93 4.41
CA LEU A 117 5.58 6.77 3.01
C LEU A 117 5.04 7.87 2.09
N LEU A 118 3.79 8.28 2.27
CA LEU A 118 3.23 9.40 1.50
C LEU A 118 3.94 10.72 1.83
N LYS A 119 4.31 10.96 3.09
CA LYS A 119 5.13 12.12 3.51
C LYS A 119 6.56 12.05 2.96
N LEU A 120 7.14 10.84 2.85
CA LEU A 120 8.41 10.65 2.16
C LEU A 120 8.31 11.09 0.69
N HIS A 121 7.25 10.71 -0.01
CA HIS A 121 7.00 11.14 -1.39
C HIS A 121 6.68 12.63 -1.51
N GLN A 122 6.19 13.28 -0.47
CA GLN A 122 6.06 14.74 -0.39
C GLN A 122 7.40 15.47 -0.14
N GLY A 123 8.50 14.74 0.10
CA GLY A 123 9.79 15.32 0.49
C GLY A 123 9.87 15.83 1.93
N LYS A 124 8.90 15.46 2.77
CA LYS A 124 8.85 15.88 4.19
C LYS A 124 9.66 14.97 5.13
N ILE A 125 10.04 13.79 4.65
CA ILE A 125 10.84 12.81 5.40
C ILE A 125 12.13 12.54 4.63
N ASN A 126 13.25 12.51 5.36
CA ASN A 126 14.53 12.15 4.77
C ASN A 126 14.61 10.63 4.58
N PRO A 127 14.86 10.11 3.37
CA PRO A 127 14.92 8.68 3.11
C PRO A 127 16.03 7.96 3.89
N VAL A 128 17.16 8.63 4.18
CA VAL A 128 18.25 8.03 4.94
C VAL A 128 17.85 7.81 6.40
N HIS A 129 17.20 8.79 7.03
CA HIS A 129 16.71 8.62 8.41
C HIS A 129 15.63 7.53 8.50
N LEU A 130 14.76 7.43 7.48
CA LEU A 130 13.77 6.36 7.44
C LEU A 130 14.42 4.98 7.29
N GLU A 131 15.50 4.89 6.52
CA GLU A 131 16.28 3.64 6.37
C GLU A 131 16.90 3.20 7.69
N GLU A 132 17.50 4.13 8.45
CA GLU A 132 18.05 3.88 9.78
C GLU A 132 16.98 3.41 10.77
N GLU A 133 15.80 4.03 10.75
CA GLU A 133 14.65 3.64 11.59
C GLU A 133 14.18 2.21 11.28
N ILE A 134 14.08 1.86 9.98
CA ILE A 134 13.69 0.53 9.52
C ILE A 134 14.71 -0.53 9.99
N MET A 135 16.00 -0.24 9.88
CA MET A 135 17.06 -1.18 10.27
C MET A 135 17.08 -1.48 11.77
N ASN A 136 16.64 -0.54 12.60
CA ASN A 136 16.60 -0.67 14.06
C ASN A 136 15.30 -1.29 14.61
N GLY A 137 14.34 -1.60 13.77
CA GLY A 137 13.04 -2.12 14.19
C GLY A 137 12.75 -3.52 13.68
N GLU A 138 11.96 -4.30 14.45
CA GLU A 138 11.63 -5.71 14.13
C GLU A 138 10.13 -5.97 13.88
N SER A 139 9.33 -4.94 13.58
CA SER A 139 7.87 -5.09 13.47
C SER A 139 7.37 -5.34 12.04
N LEU A 140 6.11 -5.80 11.91
CA LEU A 140 5.40 -5.93 10.62
C LEU A 140 5.32 -4.60 9.88
N SER A 141 5.20 -3.48 10.60
CA SER A 141 5.23 -2.12 10.07
C SER A 141 6.54 -1.81 9.35
N ASN A 142 7.66 -2.38 9.80
CA ASN A 142 8.96 -2.21 9.15
C ASN A 142 9.02 -2.86 7.77
N THR A 143 8.37 -4.01 7.55
CA THR A 143 8.27 -4.63 6.22
C THR A 143 7.50 -3.75 5.26
N THR A 144 6.43 -3.09 5.72
CA THR A 144 5.67 -2.11 4.93
C THR A 144 6.53 -0.89 4.60
N LEU A 145 7.22 -0.32 5.58
CA LEU A 145 8.12 0.83 5.39
C LEU A 145 9.29 0.48 4.48
N ALA A 146 9.94 -0.67 4.70
CA ALA A 146 11.06 -1.11 3.87
C ALA A 146 10.67 -1.32 2.41
N PHE A 147 9.51 -1.95 2.15
CA PHE A 147 9.00 -2.11 0.78
C PHE A 147 8.65 -0.75 0.15
N GLY A 148 8.02 0.13 0.91
CA GLY A 148 7.69 1.48 0.46
C GLY A 148 8.92 2.32 0.15
N LEU A 149 9.96 2.25 0.98
CA LEU A 149 11.25 2.91 0.74
C LEU A 149 11.96 2.33 -0.49
N GLY A 150 11.91 1.00 -0.69
CA GLY A 150 12.40 0.36 -1.91
C GLY A 150 11.68 0.88 -3.16
N ASN A 151 10.36 1.04 -3.11
CA ASN A 151 9.61 1.68 -4.21
C ASN A 151 10.00 3.16 -4.40
N TYR A 152 10.24 3.91 -3.31
CA TYR A 152 10.71 5.29 -3.40
C TYR A 152 12.01 5.38 -4.18
N TYR A 153 13.02 4.57 -3.85
CA TYR A 153 14.28 4.54 -4.58
C TYR A 153 14.09 4.13 -6.04
N PHE A 154 13.30 3.07 -6.28
CA PHE A 154 13.04 2.58 -7.63
C PHE A 154 12.42 3.66 -8.54
N ILE A 155 11.35 4.32 -8.10
CA ILE A 155 10.65 5.34 -8.91
C ILE A 155 11.43 6.65 -9.06
N ASN A 156 12.49 6.84 -8.27
CA ASN A 156 13.43 7.97 -8.39
C ASN A 156 14.75 7.57 -9.08
N GLY A 157 14.85 6.36 -9.64
CA GLY A 157 15.96 5.92 -10.49
C GLY A 157 17.12 5.24 -9.77
N ASP A 158 17.05 5.05 -8.45
CA ASP A 158 18.05 4.29 -7.67
C ASP A 158 17.63 2.81 -7.56
N GLU A 159 17.79 2.08 -8.68
CA GLU A 159 17.43 0.67 -8.75
C GLU A 159 18.32 -0.20 -7.85
N VAL A 160 19.57 0.19 -7.62
CA VAL A 160 20.51 -0.58 -6.79
C VAL A 160 20.02 -0.63 -5.36
N LYS A 161 19.76 0.54 -4.75
CA LYS A 161 19.18 0.61 -3.40
C LYS A 161 17.83 -0.08 -3.28
N ALA A 162 16.97 0.08 -4.28
CA ALA A 162 15.68 -0.59 -4.31
C ALA A 162 15.83 -2.12 -4.25
N GLN A 163 16.72 -2.68 -5.05
CA GLN A 163 16.99 -4.12 -5.08
C GLN A 163 17.60 -4.64 -3.78
N GLU A 164 18.48 -3.88 -3.14
CA GLU A 164 19.04 -4.24 -1.83
C GLU A 164 17.96 -4.34 -0.77
N LEU A 165 17.08 -3.35 -0.69
CA LEU A 165 15.94 -3.35 0.24
C LEU A 165 15.00 -4.54 -0.01
N PHE A 166 14.62 -4.81 -1.25
CA PHE A 166 13.77 -5.95 -1.58
C PHE A 166 14.42 -7.28 -1.21
N LYS A 167 15.73 -7.46 -1.46
CA LYS A 167 16.48 -8.65 -1.04
C LYS A 167 16.53 -8.80 0.49
N ASN A 168 16.70 -7.70 1.22
CA ASN A 168 16.74 -7.74 2.69
C ASN A 168 15.38 -8.11 3.28
N ILE A 169 14.27 -7.58 2.73
CA ILE A 169 12.91 -7.97 3.12
C ILE A 169 12.72 -9.48 2.96
N THR A 170 13.13 -10.06 1.81
CA THR A 170 12.91 -11.48 1.51
C THR A 170 13.83 -12.44 2.27
N LYS A 171 14.87 -11.94 2.96
CA LYS A 171 15.66 -12.73 3.92
C LYS A 171 15.00 -12.82 5.30
N GLY A 172 14.04 -11.94 5.59
CA GLY A 172 13.32 -11.94 6.85
C GLY A 172 12.27 -13.06 6.95
N ASN A 173 11.60 -13.12 8.09
CA ASN A 173 10.60 -14.15 8.40
C ASN A 173 9.14 -13.68 8.22
N GLN A 174 8.92 -12.44 7.79
CA GLN A 174 7.60 -11.83 7.63
C GLN A 174 6.92 -12.20 6.28
N TRP A 175 6.98 -13.47 5.89
CA TRP A 175 6.54 -13.99 4.59
C TRP A 175 5.06 -13.74 4.28
N SER A 176 4.20 -13.58 5.30
CA SER A 176 2.78 -13.29 5.14
C SER A 176 2.47 -11.81 4.92
N ALA A 177 3.44 -10.91 5.18
CA ALA A 177 3.26 -9.48 4.97
C ALA A 177 3.16 -9.13 3.49
N PHE A 178 2.26 -8.22 3.14
CA PHE A 178 2.11 -7.75 1.75
C PHE A 178 3.40 -7.12 1.20
N GLY A 179 4.15 -6.41 2.02
CA GLY A 179 5.46 -5.88 1.66
C GLY A 179 6.46 -6.96 1.27
N TYR A 180 6.46 -8.11 1.98
CA TYR A 180 7.31 -9.25 1.65
C TYR A 180 6.92 -9.87 0.29
N ILE A 181 5.64 -10.22 0.12
CA ILE A 181 5.12 -10.83 -1.11
C ILE A 181 5.36 -9.91 -2.32
N ALA A 182 5.19 -8.59 -2.13
CA ALA A 182 5.45 -7.61 -3.16
C ALA A 182 6.95 -7.49 -3.48
N ALA A 183 7.83 -7.54 -2.46
CA ALA A 183 9.29 -7.55 -2.66
C ALA A 183 9.75 -8.78 -3.46
N GLU A 184 9.24 -9.98 -3.14
CA GLU A 184 9.51 -11.17 -3.95
C GLU A 184 9.15 -10.97 -5.43
N SER A 185 8.01 -10.32 -5.70
CA SER A 185 7.56 -10.06 -7.08
C SER A 185 8.46 -9.08 -7.84
N ARG A 186 9.18 -8.22 -7.11
CA ARG A 186 10.14 -7.26 -7.68
C ARG A 186 11.49 -7.89 -8.01
N LEU A 187 11.83 -9.00 -7.37
CA LEU A 187 13.08 -9.73 -7.59
C LEU A 187 12.99 -10.78 -8.73
N LYS A 188 11.79 -11.11 -9.16
CA LYS A 188 11.46 -11.98 -10.32
C LYS A 188 11.30 -11.15 -11.59
#